data_d47befb125b5fcaf1afab9b03647533f
#
_entry.id   d47befb125b5fcaf1afab9b03647533f
#
_cell.length_a   1.000
_cell.length_b   1.000
_cell.length_c   1.000
_cell.angle_alpha   90.00
_cell.angle_beta   90.00
_cell.angle_gamma   90.00
#
_symmetry.space_group_name_H-M   'P 1'
#
loop_
_entity.id
_entity.type
_entity.pdbx_description
1 polymer ?
#
loop_
_entity_poly.entity_id
_entity_poly.type
_entity_poly.pdbx_seq_one_letter_code
_entity_poly.pdbx_strand_id
1 'polypeptide(L)'
;MKIHEQIPILDDILENWRESLGRDFVAYKNHCYRVLNFCLAFGEDRIETMNKVAIAVAFHDLGIWVNNTYDYLEPSKLLAREYLAKTNQATWSREIETMIEQHHKLRKYNTNPEWLVEPFRKADWIDVSRGRLKFGLPSAFVRDTMSKFSNAGFHKRLVALAKQRIKTHPFSPLPMLRL
;
A
#
# COMPACT_ATOMS: atom_id res chain seq x y z
N MET A 1 2.32 15.06 14.80
CA MET A 1 2.78 13.84 14.08
C MET A 1 3.83 14.26 13.08
N LYS A 2 4.91 13.47 12.97
CA LYS A 2 6.00 13.69 12.01
C LYS A 2 5.61 13.13 10.65
N ILE A 3 5.99 13.81 9.56
CA ILE A 3 5.89 13.29 8.20
C ILE A 3 7.28 12.83 7.78
N HIS A 4 7.41 11.55 7.41
CA HIS A 4 8.64 10.96 6.91
C HIS A 4 8.71 11.19 5.40
N GLU A 5 9.71 11.96 4.97
CA GLU A 5 9.86 12.39 3.58
C GLU A 5 10.85 11.53 2.79
N GLN A 6 11.73 10.83 3.48
CA GLN A 6 12.77 9.97 2.92
C GLN A 6 12.87 8.70 3.74
N ILE A 7 12.63 7.58 3.10
CA ILE A 7 12.70 6.23 3.66
C ILE A 7 13.55 5.38 2.71
N PRO A 8 14.86 5.24 2.99
CA PRO A 8 15.80 4.62 2.07
C PRO A 8 15.35 3.25 1.57
N ILE A 9 14.90 2.36 2.46
CA ILE A 9 14.43 1.02 2.06
C ILE A 9 13.23 1.07 1.08
N LEU A 10 12.30 2.03 1.26
CA LEU A 10 11.18 2.21 0.34
C LEU A 10 11.65 2.72 -1.01
N ASP A 11 12.55 3.70 -0.99
CA ASP A 11 13.09 4.31 -2.21
C ASP A 11 13.88 3.27 -3.03
N ASP A 12 14.73 2.47 -2.38
CA ASP A 12 15.53 1.43 -3.01
C ASP A 12 14.64 0.33 -3.64
N ILE A 13 13.61 -0.12 -2.92
CA ILE A 13 12.68 -1.12 -3.47
C ILE A 13 11.98 -0.55 -4.70
N LEU A 14 11.39 0.65 -4.61
CA LEU A 14 10.64 1.25 -5.71
C LEU A 14 11.53 1.54 -6.94
N GLU A 15 12.79 1.93 -6.72
CA GLU A 15 13.73 2.18 -7.79
C GLU A 15 14.01 0.93 -8.63
N ASN A 16 14.11 -0.26 -7.99
CA ASN A 16 14.26 -1.53 -8.69
C ASN A 16 13.06 -1.87 -9.61
N TRP A 17 11.90 -1.25 -9.38
CA TRP A 17 10.70 -1.46 -10.17
C TRP A 17 10.32 -0.27 -11.05
N ARG A 18 11.22 0.73 -11.19
CA ARG A 18 10.97 1.94 -11.97
C ARG A 18 10.53 1.66 -13.40
N GLU A 19 11.17 0.74 -14.08
CA GLU A 19 10.82 0.38 -15.46
C GLU A 19 9.43 -0.25 -15.55
N SER A 20 9.10 -1.17 -14.64
CA SER A 20 7.78 -1.81 -14.59
C SER A 20 6.66 -0.81 -14.30
N LEU A 21 6.91 0.16 -13.41
CA LEU A 21 5.98 1.22 -13.07
C LEU A 21 5.87 2.28 -14.18
N GLY A 22 6.94 2.50 -14.95
CA GLY A 22 6.98 3.42 -16.07
C GLY A 22 6.48 4.82 -15.72
N ARG A 23 5.52 5.34 -16.50
CA ARG A 23 4.92 6.66 -16.28
C ARG A 23 4.17 6.80 -14.94
N ASP A 24 3.76 5.72 -14.34
CA ASP A 24 3.00 5.70 -13.08
C ASP A 24 3.93 5.71 -11.84
N PHE A 25 5.27 5.66 -12.03
CA PHE A 25 6.26 5.59 -10.95
C PHE A 25 6.08 6.66 -9.88
N VAL A 26 5.99 7.93 -10.26
CA VAL A 26 5.84 9.04 -9.30
C VAL A 26 4.50 8.95 -8.58
N ALA A 27 3.44 8.58 -9.30
CA ALA A 27 2.11 8.43 -8.73
C ALA A 27 2.06 7.31 -7.69
N TYR A 28 2.66 6.16 -7.99
CA TYR A 28 2.75 5.01 -7.09
C TYR A 28 3.66 5.30 -5.89
N LYS A 29 4.85 5.87 -6.13
CA LYS A 29 5.77 6.27 -5.05
C LYS A 29 5.09 7.22 -4.05
N ASN A 30 4.39 8.23 -4.54
CA ASN A 30 3.67 9.17 -3.67
C ASN A 30 2.54 8.49 -2.89
N HIS A 31 1.80 7.56 -3.51
CA HIS A 31 0.81 6.73 -2.82
C HIS A 31 1.46 5.92 -1.69
N CYS A 32 2.55 5.21 -1.96
CA CYS A 32 3.30 4.46 -0.95
C CYS A 32 3.72 5.34 0.23
N TYR A 33 4.24 6.53 -0.03
CA TYR A 33 4.63 7.48 1.03
C TYR A 33 3.44 7.97 1.86
N ARG A 34 2.28 8.22 1.26
CA ARG A 34 1.07 8.62 1.99
C ARG A 34 0.59 7.48 2.88
N VAL A 35 0.46 6.28 2.34
CA VAL A 35 0.03 5.09 3.12
C VAL A 35 1.01 4.79 4.24
N LEU A 36 2.33 4.84 3.98
CA LEU A 36 3.36 4.66 5.01
C LEU A 36 3.17 5.65 6.17
N ASN A 37 3.09 6.95 5.86
CA ASN A 37 2.93 7.97 6.89
C ASN A 37 1.63 7.82 7.69
N PHE A 38 0.52 7.47 7.03
CA PHE A 38 -0.74 7.20 7.73
C PHE A 38 -0.66 5.94 8.60
N CYS A 39 0.01 4.90 8.13
CA CYS A 39 0.18 3.65 8.89
C CYS A 39 1.01 3.88 10.16
N LEU A 40 2.17 4.53 10.03
CA LEU A 40 3.04 4.86 11.17
C LEU A 40 2.36 5.76 12.21
N ALA A 41 1.41 6.61 11.78
CA ALA A 41 0.66 7.47 12.68
C ALA A 41 -0.31 6.72 13.63
N PHE A 42 -0.60 5.45 13.39
CA PHE A 42 -1.40 4.59 14.26
C PHE A 42 -0.60 3.79 15.29
N GLY A 43 0.72 3.80 15.20
CA GLY A 43 1.59 2.97 16.02
C GLY A 43 2.80 3.70 16.58
N GLU A 44 3.78 2.92 17.01
CA GLU A 44 5.05 3.43 17.51
C GLU A 44 6.06 3.59 16.35
N ASP A 45 6.80 4.68 16.36
CA ASP A 45 7.86 4.99 15.38
C ASP A 45 9.15 4.22 15.72
N ARG A 46 9.09 2.88 15.53
CA ARG A 46 10.26 1.99 15.68
C ARG A 46 10.81 1.66 14.30
N ILE A 47 12.12 1.46 14.20
CA ILE A 47 12.78 1.13 12.93
C ILE A 47 12.24 -0.16 12.30
N GLU A 48 11.95 -1.18 13.10
CA GLU A 48 11.36 -2.43 12.61
C GLU A 48 9.96 -2.20 12.03
N THR A 49 9.10 -1.46 12.74
CA THR A 49 7.78 -1.06 12.30
C THR A 49 7.85 -0.31 10.96
N MET A 50 8.76 0.67 10.88
CA MET A 50 8.97 1.45 9.66
C MET A 50 9.40 0.56 8.49
N ASN A 51 10.35 -0.36 8.69
CA ASN A 51 10.83 -1.26 7.65
C ASN A 51 9.73 -2.22 7.18
N LYS A 52 8.96 -2.81 8.08
CA LYS A 52 7.81 -3.67 7.72
C LYS A 52 6.78 -2.91 6.89
N VAL A 53 6.42 -1.69 7.32
CA VAL A 53 5.46 -0.85 6.59
C VAL A 53 6.04 -0.44 5.23
N ALA A 54 7.31 -0.05 5.16
CA ALA A 54 7.97 0.33 3.91
C ALA A 54 7.96 -0.82 2.89
N ILE A 55 8.24 -2.05 3.32
CA ILE A 55 8.18 -3.23 2.45
C ILE A 55 6.73 -3.49 2.03
N ALA A 56 5.79 -3.48 2.97
CA ALA A 56 4.38 -3.72 2.66
C ALA A 56 3.83 -2.71 1.63
N VAL A 57 4.08 -1.39 1.82
CA VAL A 57 3.60 -0.36 0.87
C VAL A 57 4.29 -0.47 -0.49
N ALA A 58 5.56 -0.88 -0.55
CA ALA A 58 6.25 -1.02 -1.82
C ALA A 58 5.63 -2.11 -2.70
N PHE A 59 5.12 -3.18 -2.09
CA PHE A 59 4.65 -4.34 -2.82
C PHE A 59 3.12 -4.45 -2.93
N HIS A 60 2.30 -3.81 -2.05
CA HIS A 60 0.87 -4.13 -1.92
C HIS A 60 0.07 -4.08 -3.22
N ASP A 61 0.35 -3.12 -4.08
CA ASP A 61 -0.31 -2.93 -5.38
C ASP A 61 0.61 -3.24 -6.58
N LEU A 62 1.90 -3.57 -6.34
CA LEU A 62 2.92 -3.67 -7.40
C LEU A 62 2.59 -4.71 -8.46
N GLY A 63 1.90 -5.79 -8.09
CA GLY A 63 1.44 -6.82 -9.01
C GLY A 63 0.56 -6.28 -10.16
N ILE A 64 -0.08 -5.12 -10.00
CA ILE A 64 -0.84 -4.46 -11.07
C ILE A 64 0.05 -4.18 -12.27
N TRP A 65 1.26 -3.69 -12.05
CA TRP A 65 2.19 -3.31 -13.12
C TRP A 65 3.09 -4.47 -13.56
N VAL A 66 3.65 -5.20 -12.62
CA VAL A 66 4.59 -6.29 -12.90
C VAL A 66 3.92 -7.45 -13.62
N ASN A 67 2.71 -7.81 -13.20
CA ASN A 67 1.96 -8.94 -13.77
C ASN A 67 0.85 -8.50 -14.74
N ASN A 68 0.70 -7.19 -14.98
CA ASN A 68 -0.35 -6.60 -15.82
C ASN A 68 -1.75 -7.17 -15.53
N THR A 69 -2.09 -7.31 -14.25
CA THR A 69 -3.35 -7.90 -13.78
C THR A 69 -4.02 -7.04 -12.73
N TYR A 70 -5.36 -7.03 -12.74
CA TYR A 70 -6.14 -6.40 -11.67
C TYR A 70 -6.47 -7.39 -10.52
N ASP A 71 -6.13 -8.66 -10.70
CA ASP A 71 -6.13 -9.70 -9.66
C ASP A 71 -4.71 -9.83 -9.10
N TYR A 72 -4.25 -8.79 -8.44
CA TYR A 72 -2.85 -8.52 -8.15
C TYR A 72 -2.40 -8.91 -6.74
N LEU A 73 -3.34 -9.27 -5.84
CA LEU A 73 -2.97 -9.54 -4.44
C LEU A 73 -1.98 -10.71 -4.32
N GLU A 74 -2.24 -11.84 -4.99
CA GLU A 74 -1.31 -12.97 -4.96
C GLU A 74 0.04 -12.67 -5.63
N PRO A 75 0.10 -12.07 -6.84
CA PRO A 75 1.34 -11.58 -7.40
C PRO A 75 2.12 -10.64 -6.48
N SER A 76 1.45 -9.68 -5.84
CA SER A 76 2.05 -8.73 -4.91
C SER A 76 2.65 -9.42 -3.68
N LYS A 77 1.93 -10.40 -3.09
CA LYS A 77 2.44 -11.20 -1.97
C LYS A 77 3.68 -12.01 -2.38
N LEU A 78 3.67 -12.60 -3.56
CA LEU A 78 4.82 -13.37 -4.06
C LEU A 78 6.06 -12.49 -4.20
N LEU A 79 5.93 -11.31 -4.80
CA LEU A 79 7.03 -10.34 -4.92
C LEU A 79 7.60 -9.92 -3.56
N ALA A 80 6.71 -9.64 -2.58
CA ALA A 80 7.12 -9.31 -1.21
C ALA A 80 7.86 -10.47 -0.54
N ARG A 81 7.36 -11.70 -0.68
CA ARG A 81 7.97 -12.92 -0.13
C ARG A 81 9.37 -13.17 -0.69
N GLU A 82 9.53 -13.03 -2.01
CA GLU A 82 10.84 -13.16 -2.66
C GLU A 82 11.84 -12.11 -2.17
N TYR A 83 11.40 -10.86 -2.02
CA TYR A 83 12.23 -9.79 -1.46
C TYR A 83 12.68 -10.12 -0.04
N LEU A 84 11.73 -10.51 0.83
CA LEU A 84 12.01 -10.85 2.23
C LEU A 84 12.96 -12.04 2.37
N ALA A 85 12.85 -13.05 1.51
CA ALA A 85 13.76 -14.17 1.48
C ALA A 85 15.19 -13.75 1.08
N LYS A 86 15.32 -12.88 0.07
CA LYS A 86 16.63 -12.37 -0.41
C LYS A 86 17.31 -11.45 0.61
N THR A 87 16.54 -10.77 1.47
CA THR A 87 17.06 -9.82 2.47
C THR A 87 17.16 -10.40 3.88
N ASN A 88 17.01 -11.72 4.04
CA ASN A 88 17.05 -12.42 5.33
C ASN A 88 15.96 -11.93 6.33
N GLN A 89 14.80 -11.50 5.82
CA GLN A 89 13.67 -11.00 6.60
C GLN A 89 12.43 -11.92 6.49
N ALA A 90 12.65 -13.20 6.14
CA ALA A 90 11.57 -14.18 5.92
C ALA A 90 10.60 -14.34 7.12
N THR A 91 11.05 -14.04 8.34
CA THR A 91 10.21 -14.06 9.56
C THR A 91 9.06 -13.06 9.52
N TRP A 92 9.15 -12.00 8.70
CA TRP A 92 8.12 -10.99 8.53
C TRP A 92 7.08 -11.34 7.45
N SER A 93 7.31 -12.40 6.66
CA SER A 93 6.49 -12.74 5.49
C SER A 93 5.01 -12.86 5.84
N ARG A 94 4.68 -13.60 6.91
CA ARG A 94 3.29 -13.83 7.28
C ARG A 94 2.52 -12.54 7.60
N GLU A 95 3.14 -11.63 8.34
CA GLU A 95 2.55 -10.34 8.69
C GLU A 95 2.40 -9.46 7.44
N ILE A 96 3.47 -9.30 6.65
CA ILE A 96 3.48 -8.44 5.46
C ILE A 96 2.52 -8.97 4.39
N GLU A 97 2.50 -10.27 4.12
CA GLU A 97 1.53 -10.86 3.20
C GLU A 97 0.09 -10.63 3.65
N THR A 98 -0.16 -10.71 4.98
CA THR A 98 -1.49 -10.40 5.53
C THR A 98 -1.83 -8.92 5.39
N MET A 99 -0.85 -8.00 5.57
CA MET A 99 -1.06 -6.58 5.29
C MET A 99 -1.50 -6.37 3.83
N ILE A 100 -0.80 -7.00 2.88
CA ILE A 100 -1.12 -6.93 1.45
C ILE A 100 -2.50 -7.53 1.16
N GLU A 101 -2.84 -8.67 1.75
CA GLU A 101 -4.12 -9.33 1.51
C GLU A 101 -5.32 -8.54 2.06
N GLN A 102 -5.14 -7.89 3.21
CA GLN A 102 -6.23 -7.27 3.96
C GLN A 102 -6.43 -5.77 3.67
N HIS A 103 -5.53 -5.09 2.94
CA HIS A 103 -5.53 -3.63 2.84
C HIS A 103 -6.81 -3.02 2.27
N HIS A 104 -7.51 -3.74 1.39
CA HIS A 104 -8.81 -3.31 0.83
C HIS A 104 -10.04 -3.87 1.53
N LYS A 105 -9.89 -4.77 2.52
CA LYS A 105 -11.04 -5.38 3.17
C LYS A 105 -11.87 -4.33 3.93
N LEU A 106 -13.20 -4.45 3.82
CA LEU A 106 -14.13 -3.54 4.49
C LEU A 106 -14.21 -3.83 5.99
N ARG A 107 -14.06 -5.10 6.38
CA ARG A 107 -14.10 -5.52 7.78
C ARG A 107 -12.78 -5.24 8.47
N LYS A 108 -12.88 -4.85 9.76
CA LYS A 108 -11.73 -4.67 10.64
C LYS A 108 -10.98 -5.99 10.80
N TYR A 109 -9.64 -5.95 10.71
CA TYR A 109 -8.79 -7.07 11.04
C TYR A 109 -8.54 -7.11 12.57
N ASN A 110 -8.74 -8.28 13.19
CA ASN A 110 -8.59 -8.46 14.64
C ASN A 110 -8.00 -9.82 15.04
N THR A 111 -7.53 -10.63 14.08
CA THR A 111 -6.98 -11.97 14.36
C THR A 111 -5.65 -11.89 15.13
N ASN A 112 -4.76 -10.98 14.71
CA ASN A 112 -3.49 -10.70 15.39
C ASN A 112 -3.44 -9.18 15.62
N PRO A 113 -3.99 -8.68 16.74
CA PRO A 113 -4.14 -7.24 16.98
C PRO A 113 -2.80 -6.50 17.15
N GLU A 114 -1.71 -7.21 17.47
CA GLU A 114 -0.35 -6.70 17.58
C GLU A 114 0.34 -6.50 16.22
N TRP A 115 -0.22 -7.07 15.13
CA TRP A 115 0.31 -6.90 13.78
C TRP A 115 -0.10 -5.56 13.17
N LEU A 116 0.68 -5.12 12.21
CA LEU A 116 0.45 -3.85 11.50
C LEU A 116 -0.68 -3.92 10.45
N VAL A 117 -1.41 -5.03 10.39
CA VAL A 117 -2.45 -5.28 9.38
C VAL A 117 -3.60 -4.28 9.45
N GLU A 118 -4.17 -4.05 10.63
CA GLU A 118 -5.27 -3.09 10.77
C GLU A 118 -4.83 -1.64 10.63
N PRO A 119 -3.69 -1.18 11.20
CA PRO A 119 -3.09 0.10 10.88
C PRO A 119 -2.88 0.31 9.38
N PHE A 120 -2.34 -0.68 8.68
CA PHE A 120 -2.08 -0.63 7.24
C PHE A 120 -3.37 -0.53 6.42
N ARG A 121 -4.36 -1.36 6.72
CA ARG A 121 -5.68 -1.30 6.09
C ARG A 121 -6.33 0.07 6.23
N LYS A 122 -6.31 0.66 7.43
CA LYS A 122 -6.82 2.02 7.66
C LYS A 122 -6.06 3.07 6.85
N ALA A 123 -4.73 2.95 6.80
CA ALA A 123 -3.88 3.88 6.09
C ALA A 123 -4.19 3.91 4.59
N ASP A 124 -4.35 2.75 3.96
CA ASP A 124 -4.73 2.66 2.57
C ASP A 124 -6.13 3.25 2.33
N TRP A 125 -7.12 2.93 3.16
CA TRP A 125 -8.46 3.53 3.08
C TRP A 125 -8.46 5.05 3.25
N ILE A 126 -7.55 5.64 4.05
CA ILE A 126 -7.39 7.09 4.13
C ILE A 126 -6.96 7.64 2.78
N ASP A 127 -5.97 7.02 2.13
CA ASP A 127 -5.49 7.49 0.83
C ASP A 127 -6.51 7.31 -0.28
N VAL A 128 -7.08 6.11 -0.43
CA VAL A 128 -8.07 5.80 -1.46
C VAL A 128 -9.32 6.69 -1.34
N SER A 129 -9.76 7.00 -0.10
CA SER A 129 -10.88 7.93 0.15
C SER A 129 -10.49 9.41 0.00
N ARG A 130 -9.25 9.73 -0.34
CA ARG A 130 -8.71 11.09 -0.40
C ARG A 130 -8.87 11.85 0.92
N GLY A 131 -8.59 11.17 2.04
CA GLY A 131 -8.69 11.74 3.38
C GLY A 131 -10.10 11.97 3.91
N ARG A 132 -11.14 11.45 3.24
CA ARG A 132 -12.52 11.51 3.76
C ARG A 132 -12.69 10.59 4.97
N LEU A 133 -12.16 9.38 4.90
CA LEU A 133 -11.98 8.50 6.06
C LEU A 133 -10.66 8.85 6.73
N LYS A 134 -10.64 9.03 8.05
CA LYS A 134 -9.43 9.44 8.79
C LYS A 134 -9.10 8.51 9.95
N PHE A 135 -10.05 7.68 10.37
CA PHE A 135 -9.90 6.72 11.49
C PHE A 135 -9.27 7.32 12.75
N GLY A 136 -9.59 8.59 13.04
CA GLY A 136 -9.08 9.30 14.21
C GLY A 136 -7.79 10.10 13.98
N LEU A 137 -7.15 10.04 12.83
CA LEU A 137 -5.99 10.90 12.53
C LEU A 137 -6.42 12.38 12.40
N PRO A 138 -5.58 13.32 12.89
CA PRO A 138 -5.86 14.75 12.78
C PRO A 138 -5.99 15.19 11.31
N SER A 139 -7.01 15.99 11.03
CA SER A 139 -7.27 16.49 9.66
C SER A 139 -6.10 17.28 9.07
N ALA A 140 -5.39 18.03 9.91
CA ALA A 140 -4.18 18.76 9.49
C ALA A 140 -3.10 17.79 9.01
N PHE A 141 -2.79 16.74 9.78
CA PHE A 141 -1.77 15.74 9.41
C PHE A 141 -2.11 15.05 8.08
N VAL A 142 -3.38 14.62 7.91
CA VAL A 142 -3.83 13.98 6.67
C VAL A 142 -3.69 14.93 5.47
N ARG A 143 -4.15 16.18 5.61
CA ARG A 143 -4.03 17.20 4.56
C ARG A 143 -2.57 17.50 4.20
N ASP A 144 -1.71 17.67 5.21
CA ASP A 144 -0.31 18.06 5.03
C ASP A 144 0.46 16.92 4.36
N THR A 145 0.22 15.65 4.74
CA THR A 145 0.78 14.46 4.09
C THR A 145 0.34 14.37 2.62
N MET A 146 -0.95 14.58 2.34
CA MET A 146 -1.46 14.58 0.96
C MET A 146 -0.92 15.73 0.11
N SER A 147 -0.69 16.88 0.71
CA SER A 147 -0.07 18.03 0.02
C SER A 147 1.41 17.77 -0.29
N LYS A 148 2.13 17.15 0.65
CA LYS A 148 3.56 16.81 0.49
C LYS A 148 3.78 15.79 -0.62
N PHE A 149 2.98 14.74 -0.65
CA PHE A 149 3.03 13.69 -1.65
C PHE A 149 1.80 13.80 -2.56
N SER A 150 1.91 14.59 -3.62
CA SER A 150 0.81 14.86 -4.53
C SER A 150 0.25 13.57 -5.16
N ASN A 151 -1.02 13.60 -5.56
CA ASN A 151 -1.67 12.44 -6.18
C ASN A 151 -1.02 11.98 -7.50
N ALA A 152 -0.43 12.90 -8.25
CA ALA A 152 0.25 12.66 -9.53
C ALA A 152 -0.54 11.75 -10.51
N GLY A 153 -1.88 11.72 -10.40
CA GLY A 153 -2.74 10.92 -11.27
C GLY A 153 -3.07 9.51 -10.76
N PHE A 154 -2.59 9.10 -9.59
CA PHE A 154 -2.79 7.75 -9.04
C PHE A 154 -4.26 7.31 -9.03
N HIS A 155 -5.16 8.10 -8.43
CA HIS A 155 -6.59 7.73 -8.39
C HIS A 155 -7.24 7.70 -9.78
N LYS A 156 -6.80 8.53 -10.72
CA LYS A 156 -7.25 8.47 -12.12
C LYS A 156 -6.84 7.15 -12.76
N ARG A 157 -5.63 6.69 -12.47
CA ARG A 157 -5.12 5.39 -12.94
C ARG A 157 -5.95 4.24 -12.39
N LEU A 158 -6.20 4.20 -11.06
CA LEU A 158 -7.04 3.17 -10.44
C LEU A 158 -8.43 3.11 -11.06
N VAL A 159 -9.07 4.25 -11.28
CA VAL A 159 -10.39 4.31 -11.95
C VAL A 159 -10.33 3.78 -13.38
N ALA A 160 -9.28 4.08 -14.13
CA ALA A 160 -9.10 3.58 -15.49
C ALA A 160 -8.95 2.04 -15.50
N LEU A 161 -8.16 1.49 -14.57
CA LEU A 161 -7.97 0.04 -14.42
C LEU A 161 -9.28 -0.65 -14.01
N ALA A 162 -10.02 -0.08 -13.05
CA ALA A 162 -11.32 -0.61 -12.64
C ALA A 162 -12.33 -0.63 -13.82
N LYS A 163 -12.39 0.45 -14.59
CA LYS A 163 -13.25 0.52 -15.81
C LYS A 163 -12.86 -0.53 -16.85
N GLN A 164 -11.57 -0.76 -17.05
CA GLN A 164 -11.08 -1.81 -17.95
C GLN A 164 -11.48 -3.19 -17.44
N ARG A 165 -11.33 -3.45 -16.13
CA ARG A 165 -11.71 -4.72 -15.51
C ARG A 165 -13.21 -5.00 -15.63
N ILE A 166 -14.05 -4.00 -15.40
CA ILE A 166 -15.52 -4.13 -15.55
C ILE A 166 -15.90 -4.61 -16.95
N LYS A 167 -15.22 -4.11 -18.01
CA LYS A 167 -15.49 -4.52 -19.38
C LYS A 167 -15.13 -5.97 -19.65
N THR A 168 -14.06 -6.48 -19.06
CA THR A 168 -13.56 -7.84 -19.29
C THR A 168 -14.10 -8.86 -18.29
N HIS A 169 -14.45 -8.44 -17.08
CA HIS A 169 -14.92 -9.29 -15.98
C HIS A 169 -16.08 -8.64 -15.22
N PRO A 170 -17.27 -8.50 -15.84
CA PRO A 170 -18.40 -7.75 -15.27
C PRO A 170 -18.90 -8.33 -13.93
N PHE A 171 -18.77 -9.66 -13.74
CA PHE A 171 -19.17 -10.34 -12.49
C PHE A 171 -18.10 -10.35 -11.39
N SER A 172 -16.91 -9.83 -11.66
CA SER A 172 -15.81 -9.72 -10.70
C SER A 172 -14.99 -8.43 -10.93
N PRO A 173 -15.64 -7.25 -10.78
CA PRO A 173 -15.03 -5.98 -11.15
C PRO A 173 -13.92 -5.57 -10.18
N LEU A 174 -14.01 -5.95 -8.90
CA LEU A 174 -13.09 -5.57 -7.83
C LEU A 174 -12.70 -6.82 -7.03
N PRO A 175 -11.81 -7.70 -7.57
CA PRO A 175 -11.49 -8.98 -6.94
C PRO A 175 -10.84 -8.83 -5.57
N MET A 176 -10.13 -7.72 -5.31
CA MET A 176 -9.48 -7.42 -4.03
C MET A 176 -10.46 -7.17 -2.86
N LEU A 177 -11.73 -6.86 -3.16
CA LEU A 177 -12.78 -6.65 -2.15
C LEU A 177 -13.50 -7.93 -1.72
N ARG A 178 -13.19 -9.09 -2.34
CA ARG A 178 -13.84 -10.36 -1.95
C ARG A 178 -13.59 -10.66 -0.48
N LEU A 179 -14.66 -11.07 0.22
CA LEU A 179 -14.68 -11.46 1.63
C LEU A 179 -13.94 -12.78 1.84
#